data_f7ada7190075a517e394f8ae760a40e9
#
_entry.id   f7ada7190075a517e394f8ae760a40e9
#
_cell.length_a   1.000
_cell.length_b   1.000
_cell.length_c   1.000
_cell.angle_alpha   90.00
_cell.angle_beta   90.00
_cell.angle_gamma   90.00
#
_symmetry.space_group_name_H-M   'P 1'
#
loop_
_entity.id
_entity.type
_entity.pdbx_description
1 polymer ?
#
loop_
_entity_poly.entity_id
_entity_poly.type
_entity_poly.pdbx_seq_one_letter_code
_entity_poly.pdbx_strand_id
1 'polypeptide(L)'
;MKTIYFNKFYKSFNILSGILIVVSLLFLIFKGLNFGVDFKGGTLIELRTDKSTANITKIRDSFNQMNLGDVSVKNFGNETDFVVKFEKQNSNDPKFIEEIKIKLSNSIGSVDFRRVENVGPKVSAELLRSGVIAIALSLAAMLLYIWIRFESVSYTHLTLPTNGCV
;
A
#
# COMPACT_ATOMS: atom_id res chain seq x y z
N MET A 1 -30.30 -27.46 22.95
CA MET A 1 -29.57 -26.45 22.14
C MET A 1 -29.99 -25.07 22.65
N LYS A 2 -29.03 -24.22 23.09
CA LYS A 2 -29.35 -22.85 23.50
C LYS A 2 -29.56 -22.02 22.23
N THR A 3 -30.75 -21.52 22.00
CA THR A 3 -31.06 -20.58 20.91
C THR A 3 -30.44 -19.24 21.23
N ILE A 4 -29.47 -18.83 20.40
CA ILE A 4 -28.80 -17.51 20.51
C ILE A 4 -29.68 -16.51 19.79
N TYR A 5 -30.30 -15.58 20.48
CA TYR A 5 -31.07 -14.50 19.90
C TYR A 5 -30.14 -13.39 19.43
N PHE A 6 -29.70 -13.45 18.19
CA PHE A 6 -28.82 -12.45 17.53
C PHE A 6 -29.41 -11.03 17.55
N ASN A 7 -30.72 -10.93 17.56
CA ASN A 7 -31.42 -9.65 17.49
C ASN A 7 -31.28 -8.77 18.75
N LYS A 8 -30.89 -9.37 19.90
CA LYS A 8 -30.75 -8.64 21.16
C LYS A 8 -29.55 -7.70 21.20
N PHE A 9 -28.51 -8.00 20.40
CA PHE A 9 -27.25 -7.25 20.38
C PHE A 9 -27.12 -6.29 19.20
N TYR A 10 -28.12 -6.24 18.32
CA TYR A 10 -28.08 -5.45 17.10
C TYR A 10 -27.75 -3.96 17.33
N LYS A 11 -28.42 -3.32 18.29
CA LYS A 11 -28.18 -1.91 18.61
C LYS A 11 -26.75 -1.66 19.14
N SER A 12 -26.27 -2.53 20.02
CA SER A 12 -24.94 -2.38 20.61
C SER A 12 -23.83 -2.56 19.56
N PHE A 13 -23.99 -3.54 18.67
CA PHE A 13 -23.02 -3.76 17.58
C PHE A 13 -23.04 -2.66 16.52
N ASN A 14 -24.21 -2.07 16.22
CA ASN A 14 -24.28 -0.91 15.31
C ASN A 14 -23.58 0.32 15.91
N ILE A 15 -23.77 0.59 17.19
CA ILE A 15 -23.09 1.70 17.86
C ILE A 15 -21.57 1.45 17.88
N LEU A 16 -21.15 0.23 18.23
CA LEU A 16 -19.73 -0.15 18.22
C LEU A 16 -19.10 0.02 16.82
N SER A 17 -19.80 -0.46 15.79
CA SER A 17 -19.35 -0.30 14.39
C SER A 17 -19.23 1.17 14.01
N GLY A 18 -20.21 2.00 14.36
CA GLY A 18 -20.16 3.44 14.12
C GLY A 18 -18.96 4.11 14.82
N ILE A 19 -18.71 3.77 16.07
CA ILE A 19 -17.55 4.27 16.81
C ILE A 19 -16.24 3.86 16.13
N LEU A 20 -16.11 2.59 15.72
CA LEU A 20 -14.91 2.10 15.03
C LEU A 20 -14.66 2.84 13.71
N ILE A 21 -15.70 3.12 12.93
CA ILE A 21 -15.60 3.88 11.69
C ILE A 21 -15.10 5.30 11.99
N VAL A 22 -15.70 5.99 12.96
CA VAL A 22 -15.29 7.34 13.34
C VAL A 22 -13.84 7.38 13.82
N VAL A 23 -13.44 6.45 14.67
CA VAL A 23 -12.06 6.31 15.17
C VAL A 23 -11.10 6.06 14.02
N SER A 24 -11.45 5.17 13.07
CA SER A 24 -10.64 4.89 11.88
C SER A 24 -10.44 6.13 11.02
N LEU A 25 -11.50 6.90 10.77
CA LEU A 25 -11.43 8.16 10.01
C LEU A 25 -10.57 9.21 10.73
N LEU A 26 -10.69 9.32 12.05
CA LEU A 26 -9.85 10.22 12.83
C LEU A 26 -8.37 9.83 12.73
N PHE A 27 -8.03 8.55 12.85
CA PHE A 27 -6.66 8.08 12.65
C PHE A 27 -6.13 8.38 11.24
N LEU A 28 -6.96 8.22 10.23
CA LEU A 28 -6.61 8.53 8.85
C LEU A 28 -6.30 10.02 8.66
N ILE A 29 -7.09 10.91 9.29
CA ILE A 29 -6.90 12.37 9.20
C ILE A 29 -5.66 12.81 9.99
N PHE A 30 -5.45 12.28 11.21
CA PHE A 30 -4.34 12.72 12.07
C PHE A 30 -2.99 12.12 11.68
N LYS A 31 -2.94 10.84 11.32
CA LYS A 31 -1.69 10.17 10.92
C LYS A 31 -1.42 10.21 9.42
N GLY A 32 -2.45 10.41 8.60
CA GLY A 32 -2.35 10.27 7.15
C GLY A 32 -2.05 8.84 6.70
N LEU A 33 -1.93 8.66 5.39
CA LEU A 33 -1.50 7.42 4.78
C LEU A 33 0.02 7.41 4.60
N ASN A 34 0.65 6.33 5.02
CA ASN A 34 2.08 6.14 4.80
C ASN A 34 2.29 5.55 3.41
N PHE A 35 2.53 6.43 2.43
CA PHE A 35 2.76 6.04 1.05
C PHE A 35 4.17 5.49 0.87
N GLY A 36 4.29 4.36 0.16
CA GLY A 36 5.58 3.84 -0.27
C GLY A 36 6.25 4.73 -1.34
N VAL A 37 7.52 4.44 -1.63
CA VAL A 37 8.31 5.18 -2.64
C VAL A 37 7.68 5.15 -4.03
N ASP A 38 6.88 4.14 -4.33
CA ASP A 38 6.16 4.03 -5.60
C ASP A 38 5.15 5.18 -5.81
N PHE A 39 4.64 5.76 -4.70
CA PHE A 39 3.68 6.88 -4.70
C PHE A 39 4.28 8.23 -4.31
N LYS A 40 5.38 8.22 -3.53
CA LYS A 40 6.11 9.44 -3.19
C LYS A 40 7.20 9.78 -4.21
N GLY A 41 7.61 8.80 -5.02
CA GLY A 41 8.82 8.83 -5.82
C GLY A 41 10.03 8.46 -4.98
N GLY A 42 11.11 8.09 -5.62
CA GLY A 42 12.35 7.69 -4.98
C GLY A 42 13.19 6.77 -5.85
N THR A 43 14.21 6.21 -5.24
CA THR A 43 15.15 5.31 -5.90
C THR A 43 15.01 3.90 -5.37
N LEU A 44 15.03 2.93 -6.27
CA LEU A 44 15.09 1.50 -5.98
C LEU A 44 16.44 0.96 -6.48
N ILE A 45 17.17 0.30 -5.60
CA ILE A 45 18.43 -0.37 -5.93
C ILE A 45 18.30 -1.86 -5.59
N GLU A 46 18.53 -2.71 -6.58
CA GLU A 46 18.73 -4.13 -6.37
C GLU A 46 20.24 -4.38 -6.21
N LEU A 47 20.61 -4.90 -5.07
CA LEU A 47 22.01 -5.21 -4.76
C LEU A 47 22.18 -6.68 -4.36
N ARG A 48 23.33 -7.22 -4.72
CA ARG A 48 23.79 -8.54 -4.30
C ARG A 48 25.03 -8.39 -3.42
N THR A 49 25.05 -9.12 -2.30
CA THR A 49 26.19 -9.20 -1.38
C THR A 49 26.72 -10.62 -1.32
N ASP A 50 27.97 -10.79 -0.87
CA ASP A 50 28.50 -12.12 -0.57
C ASP A 50 27.82 -12.72 0.67
N LYS A 51 27.66 -14.06 0.69
CA LYS A 51 26.97 -14.79 1.77
C LYS A 51 27.44 -14.47 3.18
N SER A 52 28.71 -14.18 3.36
CA SER A 52 29.32 -13.90 4.67
C SER A 52 28.93 -12.56 5.27
N THR A 53 28.44 -11.61 4.45
CA THR A 53 28.14 -10.22 4.84
C THR A 53 26.65 -9.87 4.77
N ALA A 54 25.83 -10.80 4.30
CA ALA A 54 24.41 -10.61 4.07
C ALA A 54 23.62 -10.44 5.39
N ASN A 55 23.66 -9.24 5.97
CA ASN A 55 22.86 -8.88 7.13
C ASN A 55 22.00 -7.65 6.79
N ILE A 56 20.68 -7.86 6.72
CA ILE A 56 19.70 -6.82 6.40
C ILE A 56 19.79 -5.60 7.33
N THR A 57 20.15 -5.83 8.61
CA THR A 57 20.29 -4.75 9.59
C THR A 57 21.48 -3.86 9.25
N LYS A 58 22.65 -4.45 8.94
CA LYS A 58 23.85 -3.70 8.55
C LYS A 58 23.61 -2.89 7.27
N ILE A 59 22.93 -3.48 6.28
CA ILE A 59 22.58 -2.78 5.04
C ILE A 59 21.69 -1.58 5.36
N ARG A 60 20.65 -1.78 6.17
CA ARG A 60 19.73 -0.71 6.56
C ARG A 60 20.44 0.41 7.32
N ASP A 61 21.29 0.07 8.27
CA ASP A 61 22.03 1.05 9.06
C ASP A 61 23.00 1.86 8.21
N SER A 62 23.68 1.21 7.25
CA SER A 62 24.56 1.92 6.30
C SER A 62 23.79 2.91 5.42
N PHE A 63 22.61 2.55 4.94
CA PHE A 63 21.76 3.48 4.17
C PHE A 63 21.18 4.60 5.02
N ASN A 64 20.78 4.32 6.27
CA ASN A 64 20.27 5.35 7.19
C ASN A 64 21.32 6.40 7.53
N GLN A 65 22.60 6.01 7.66
CA GLN A 65 23.71 6.95 7.89
C GLN A 65 23.98 7.90 6.72
N MET A 66 23.49 7.55 5.52
CA MET A 66 23.65 8.38 4.31
C MET A 66 22.60 9.50 4.18
N ASN A 67 21.65 9.63 5.13
CA ASN A 67 20.57 10.64 5.11
C ASN A 67 19.78 10.67 3.79
N LEU A 68 19.35 9.50 3.31
CA LEU A 68 18.64 9.34 2.04
C LEU A 68 17.11 9.44 2.17
N GLY A 69 16.61 9.82 3.34
CA GLY A 69 15.19 9.83 3.67
C GLY A 69 14.72 8.49 4.25
N ASP A 70 13.47 8.15 4.03
CA ASP A 70 12.92 6.87 4.50
C ASP A 70 13.52 5.70 3.69
N VAL A 71 14.19 4.78 4.40
CA VAL A 71 14.91 3.64 3.80
C VAL A 71 14.21 2.33 4.13
N SER A 72 13.78 1.63 3.12
CA SER A 72 13.20 0.28 3.22
C SER A 72 14.14 -0.74 2.59
N VAL A 73 14.58 -1.73 3.37
CA VAL A 73 15.44 -2.85 2.91
C VAL A 73 14.66 -4.14 3.04
N LYS A 74 14.61 -4.92 1.97
CA LYS A 74 13.94 -6.24 1.92
C LYS A 74 14.81 -7.25 1.19
N ASN A 75 14.71 -8.52 1.58
CA ASN A 75 15.29 -9.63 0.82
C ASN A 75 14.48 -9.86 -0.46
N PHE A 76 15.16 -10.22 -1.53
CA PHE A 76 14.57 -10.46 -2.83
C PHE A 76 15.06 -11.79 -3.42
N GLY A 77 14.23 -12.82 -3.29
CA GLY A 77 14.50 -14.15 -3.83
C GLY A 77 15.50 -14.97 -3.02
N ASN A 78 16.77 -14.61 -3.04
CA ASN A 78 17.84 -15.31 -2.32
C ASN A 78 18.27 -14.56 -1.05
N GLU A 79 18.99 -15.26 -0.15
CA GLU A 79 19.54 -14.65 1.08
C GLU A 79 20.58 -13.55 0.82
N THR A 80 21.16 -13.53 -0.37
CA THR A 80 22.21 -12.58 -0.80
C THR A 80 21.68 -11.41 -1.60
N ASP A 81 20.44 -11.47 -2.07
CA ASP A 81 19.84 -10.44 -2.92
C ASP A 81 18.93 -9.54 -2.08
N PHE A 82 19.13 -8.23 -2.16
CA PHE A 82 18.37 -7.23 -1.41
C PHE A 82 17.83 -6.16 -2.34
N VAL A 83 16.61 -5.71 -2.05
CA VAL A 83 16.01 -4.53 -2.66
C VAL A 83 15.98 -3.43 -1.63
N VAL A 84 16.63 -2.33 -1.94
CA VAL A 84 16.66 -1.13 -1.11
C VAL A 84 15.89 -0.03 -1.82
N LYS A 85 14.92 0.56 -1.11
CA LYS A 85 14.14 1.70 -1.58
C LYS A 85 14.40 2.89 -0.66
N PHE A 86 14.61 4.10 -1.22
CA PHE A 86 14.80 5.34 -0.46
C PHE A 86 14.24 6.56 -1.20
N GLU A 87 13.91 7.63 -0.47
CA GLU A 87 13.18 8.79 -1.01
C GLU A 87 14.04 9.72 -1.88
N LYS A 88 15.36 9.77 -1.68
CA LYS A 88 16.23 10.71 -2.39
C LYS A 88 16.32 10.40 -3.89
N GLN A 89 16.08 11.42 -4.72
CA GLN A 89 15.88 11.27 -6.16
C GLN A 89 17.09 11.59 -7.04
N ASN A 90 18.29 11.74 -6.47
CA ASN A 90 19.49 12.09 -7.22
C ASN A 90 20.13 10.93 -8.01
N SER A 91 19.41 9.83 -8.19
CA SER A 91 19.95 8.61 -8.82
C SER A 91 20.18 8.72 -10.33
N ASN A 92 19.80 9.83 -10.97
CA ASN A 92 20.20 10.10 -12.35
C ASN A 92 21.66 10.60 -12.48
N ASP A 93 22.31 10.92 -11.35
CA ASP A 93 23.73 11.27 -11.36
C ASP A 93 24.56 9.99 -11.13
N PRO A 94 25.34 9.53 -12.14
CA PRO A 94 26.21 8.36 -11.99
C PRO A 94 27.17 8.47 -10.81
N LYS A 95 27.62 9.68 -10.48
CA LYS A 95 28.50 9.95 -9.34
C LYS A 95 27.84 9.63 -8.01
N PHE A 96 26.54 9.90 -7.87
CA PHE A 96 25.78 9.62 -6.67
C PHE A 96 25.67 8.12 -6.41
N ILE A 97 25.39 7.34 -7.45
CA ILE A 97 25.32 5.88 -7.34
C ILE A 97 26.69 5.28 -7.02
N GLU A 98 27.75 5.81 -7.62
CA GLU A 98 29.12 5.38 -7.36
C GLU A 98 29.54 5.71 -5.92
N GLU A 99 29.18 6.87 -5.39
CA GLU A 99 29.41 7.26 -3.99
C GLU A 99 28.69 6.31 -3.02
N ILE A 100 27.44 5.95 -3.26
CA ILE A 100 26.70 4.95 -2.48
C ILE A 100 27.42 3.60 -2.55
N LYS A 101 27.85 3.16 -3.71
CA LYS A 101 28.55 1.90 -3.91
C LYS A 101 29.86 1.84 -3.10
N ILE A 102 30.65 2.91 -3.14
CA ILE A 102 31.90 3.01 -2.37
C ILE A 102 31.63 2.98 -0.86
N LYS A 103 30.66 3.74 -0.37
CA LYS A 103 30.28 3.76 1.05
C LYS A 103 29.80 2.39 1.53
N LEU A 104 28.98 1.72 0.73
CA LEU A 104 28.49 0.38 1.04
C LEU A 104 29.61 -0.66 1.03
N SER A 105 30.49 -0.62 0.03
CA SER A 105 31.59 -1.59 -0.05
C SER A 105 32.56 -1.46 1.11
N ASN A 106 32.74 -0.23 1.65
CA ASN A 106 33.54 -0.01 2.85
C ASN A 106 32.88 -0.53 4.14
N SER A 107 31.54 -0.57 4.19
CA SER A 107 30.80 -0.96 5.40
C SER A 107 30.43 -2.44 5.43
N ILE A 108 30.16 -3.05 4.28
CA ILE A 108 29.53 -4.37 4.18
C ILE A 108 30.42 -5.36 3.39
N GLY A 109 31.40 -4.87 2.63
CA GLY A 109 32.24 -5.67 1.75
C GLY A 109 31.78 -5.60 0.30
N SER A 110 32.03 -6.66 -0.48
CA SER A 110 31.70 -6.65 -1.91
C SER A 110 30.19 -6.57 -2.14
N VAL A 111 29.80 -5.52 -2.86
CA VAL A 111 28.40 -5.24 -3.22
C VAL A 111 28.29 -5.04 -4.72
N ASP A 112 27.45 -5.83 -5.36
CA ASP A 112 27.15 -5.70 -6.78
C ASP A 112 25.76 -5.10 -6.99
N PHE A 113 25.68 -3.97 -7.71
CA PHE A 113 24.43 -3.31 -8.06
C PHE A 113 23.90 -3.89 -9.37
N ARG A 114 22.78 -4.61 -9.29
CA ARG A 114 22.17 -5.26 -10.46
C ARG A 114 21.23 -4.35 -11.21
N ARG A 115 20.45 -3.55 -10.48
CA ARG A 115 19.42 -2.69 -11.05
C ARG A 115 19.30 -1.43 -10.22
N VAL A 116 19.22 -0.30 -10.90
CA VAL A 116 18.93 0.99 -10.28
C VAL A 116 17.78 1.62 -11.04
N GLU A 117 16.68 1.84 -10.35
CA GLU A 117 15.49 2.49 -10.90
C GLU A 117 15.18 3.76 -10.12
N ASN A 118 14.79 4.80 -10.84
CA ASN A 118 14.38 6.06 -10.26
C ASN A 118 12.96 6.42 -10.72
N VAL A 119 12.07 6.65 -9.77
CA VAL A 119 10.71 7.10 -10.05
C VAL A 119 10.59 8.55 -9.62
N GLY A 120 10.41 9.43 -10.60
CA GLY A 120 10.25 10.86 -10.33
C GLY A 120 8.95 11.18 -9.59
N PRO A 121 8.90 12.24 -8.77
CA PRO A 121 7.72 12.60 -7.96
C PRO A 121 6.50 12.94 -8.82
N LYS A 122 6.71 13.48 -10.01
CA LYS A 122 5.65 13.82 -10.95
C LYS A 122 4.90 12.57 -11.42
N VAL A 123 5.65 11.53 -11.80
CA VAL A 123 5.08 10.25 -12.25
C VAL A 123 4.32 9.56 -11.11
N SER A 124 4.90 9.55 -9.92
CA SER A 124 4.27 8.97 -8.74
C SER A 124 2.97 9.69 -8.34
N ALA A 125 2.95 11.01 -8.37
CA ALA A 125 1.75 11.81 -8.08
C ALA A 125 0.65 11.57 -9.13
N GLU A 126 1.01 11.41 -10.40
CA GLU A 126 0.06 11.12 -11.48
C GLU A 126 -0.53 9.72 -11.35
N LEU A 127 0.29 8.72 -11.00
CA LEU A 127 -0.17 7.34 -10.71
C LEU A 127 -1.13 7.31 -9.53
N LEU A 128 -0.82 8.01 -8.44
CA LEU A 128 -1.69 8.10 -7.28
C LEU A 128 -3.04 8.73 -7.63
N ARG A 129 -3.02 9.87 -8.33
CA ARG A 129 -4.23 10.56 -8.75
C ARG A 129 -5.10 9.68 -9.65
N SER A 130 -4.51 9.07 -10.66
CA SER A 130 -5.20 8.18 -11.59
C SER A 130 -5.76 6.94 -10.89
N GLY A 131 -5.01 6.35 -9.96
CA GLY A 131 -5.45 5.22 -9.16
C GLY A 131 -6.66 5.55 -8.28
N VAL A 132 -6.63 6.69 -7.57
CA VAL A 132 -7.75 7.15 -6.74
C VAL A 132 -9.00 7.41 -7.59
N ILE A 133 -8.85 8.07 -8.73
CA ILE A 133 -9.98 8.33 -9.65
C ILE A 133 -10.55 7.03 -10.20
N ALA A 134 -9.70 6.07 -10.60
CA ALA A 134 -10.14 4.77 -11.12
C ALA A 134 -10.95 3.98 -10.06
N ILE A 135 -10.47 3.95 -8.81
CA ILE A 135 -11.20 3.31 -7.70
C ILE A 135 -12.53 4.00 -7.44
N ALA A 136 -12.56 5.33 -7.39
CA ALA A 136 -13.79 6.09 -7.15
C ALA A 136 -14.83 5.86 -8.27
N LEU A 137 -14.39 5.86 -9.53
CA LEU A 137 -15.26 5.58 -10.68
C LEU A 137 -15.80 4.15 -10.66
N SER A 138 -14.95 3.18 -10.32
CA SER A 138 -15.37 1.77 -10.26
C SER A 138 -16.40 1.54 -9.15
N LEU A 139 -16.20 2.14 -7.97
CA LEU A 139 -17.18 2.08 -6.88
C LEU A 139 -18.48 2.78 -7.24
N ALA A 140 -18.42 3.95 -7.86
CA ALA A 140 -19.60 4.68 -8.32
C ALA A 140 -20.39 3.87 -9.36
N ALA A 141 -19.70 3.27 -10.33
CA ALA A 141 -20.33 2.41 -11.34
C ALA A 141 -20.99 1.16 -10.72
N MET A 142 -20.32 0.54 -9.72
CA MET A 142 -20.89 -0.60 -9.01
C MET A 142 -22.14 -0.20 -8.21
N LEU A 143 -22.10 0.92 -7.48
CA LEU A 143 -23.26 1.41 -6.73
C LEU A 143 -24.43 1.75 -7.67
N LEU A 144 -24.15 2.39 -8.79
CA LEU A 144 -25.16 2.73 -9.80
C LEU A 144 -25.78 1.47 -10.41
N TYR A 145 -24.94 0.46 -10.73
CA TYR A 145 -25.42 -0.83 -11.21
C TYR A 145 -26.32 -1.53 -10.19
N ILE A 146 -25.92 -1.56 -8.92
CA ILE A 146 -26.72 -2.14 -7.85
C ILE A 146 -28.03 -1.40 -7.69
N TRP A 147 -27.99 -0.08 -7.67
CA TRP A 147 -29.20 0.75 -7.55
C TRP A 147 -30.20 0.45 -8.66
N ILE A 148 -29.79 0.52 -9.92
CA ILE A 148 -30.65 0.23 -11.07
C ILE A 148 -31.18 -1.22 -11.01
N ARG A 149 -30.31 -2.17 -10.68
CA ARG A 149 -30.68 -3.59 -10.67
C ARG A 149 -31.66 -3.94 -9.55
N PHE A 150 -31.47 -3.39 -8.35
CA PHE A 150 -32.37 -3.66 -7.22
C PHE A 150 -33.71 -2.93 -7.33
N GLU A 151 -33.77 -1.73 -7.84
CA GLU A 151 -35.03 -1.04 -8.10
C GLU A 151 -35.89 -1.82 -9.08
N SER A 152 -35.30 -2.39 -10.13
CA SER A 152 -36.00 -3.22 -11.12
C SER A 152 -36.56 -4.53 -10.52
N VAL A 153 -35.94 -5.09 -9.48
CA VAL A 153 -36.36 -6.38 -8.85
C VAL A 153 -37.46 -6.13 -7.80
N SER A 154 -37.46 -5.00 -7.10
CA SER A 154 -38.45 -4.71 -6.04
C SER A 154 -39.85 -4.58 -6.58
N TYR A 155 -40.03 -4.08 -7.78
CA TYR A 155 -41.35 -3.95 -8.42
C TYR A 155 -41.94 -5.28 -8.92
N THR A 156 -41.12 -6.28 -9.22
CA THR A 156 -41.60 -7.58 -9.71
C THR A 156 -42.06 -8.51 -8.60
N HIS A 157 -41.60 -8.32 -7.34
CA HIS A 157 -41.99 -9.16 -6.20
C HIS A 157 -43.18 -8.58 -5.41
N LEU A 158 -43.53 -7.32 -5.55
CA LEU A 158 -44.68 -6.67 -4.86
C LEU A 158 -46.03 -6.86 -5.55
N THR A 159 -46.05 -7.43 -6.76
CA THR A 159 -47.28 -7.77 -7.47
C THR A 159 -47.58 -9.26 -7.46
N LEU A 160 -47.45 -9.92 -6.32
CA LEU A 160 -48.13 -11.19 -6.10
C LEU A 160 -49.63 -10.88 -5.91
N PRO A 161 -50.47 -11.33 -6.82
CA PRO A 161 -51.90 -11.09 -6.68
C PRO A 161 -52.41 -11.82 -5.44
N THR A 162 -52.89 -11.08 -4.46
CA THR A 162 -53.74 -11.57 -3.38
C THR A 162 -55.13 -11.98 -3.87
N ASN A 163 -55.25 -12.59 -5.02
CA ASN A 163 -56.48 -13.12 -5.56
C ASN A 163 -56.42 -14.66 -5.47
N GLY A 164 -56.92 -15.19 -4.38
CA GLY A 164 -57.06 -16.63 -4.23
C GLY A 164 -57.55 -17.07 -2.87
N CYS A 165 -58.54 -16.34 -2.29
CA CYS A 165 -59.39 -16.87 -1.26
C CYS A 165 -60.84 -16.56 -1.56
N VAL A 166 -61.51 -17.49 -2.21
CA VAL A 166 -62.92 -17.73 -2.13
C VAL A 166 -63.08 -19.19 -1.79
#